data_5b8569ca477a04847d869f6bd23ef526
#
_entry.id   5b8569ca477a04847d869f6bd23ef526
#
_cell.length_a   1.000
_cell.length_b   1.000
_cell.length_c   1.000
_cell.angle_alpha   90.00
_cell.angle_beta   90.00
_cell.angle_gamma   90.00
#
_symmetry.space_group_name_H-M   'P 1'
#
loop_
_entity.id
_entity.type
_entity.pdbx_description
1 polymer ?
#
loop_
_entity_poly.entity_id
_entity_poly.type
_entity_poly.pdbx_seq_one_letter_code
_entity_poly.pdbx_strand_id
1 'polypeptide(L)'
;MAVNDVAVTYWMNRLQGIDPSKPLFVSLNPPFEPDAALTFGKYICEHPQYNAAAFAAQKRLGEIQGRRRAWFCGAWTGYGFHEDGLRSGLEVAQALGATPPWQELPAELAEAAE
;
A
#
# COMPACT_ATOMS: atom_id res chain seq x y z
N MET A 1 11.85 13.62 -17.83
CA MET A 1 10.75 12.73 -17.41
C MET A 1 10.91 11.41 -18.12
N ALA A 2 10.99 10.30 -17.40
CA ALA A 2 10.97 8.99 -18.04
C ALA A 2 9.58 8.81 -18.69
N VAL A 3 9.54 8.20 -19.86
CA VAL A 3 8.35 8.08 -20.76
C VAL A 3 7.19 7.25 -20.12
N ASN A 4 7.32 6.79 -18.88
CA ASN A 4 6.39 5.89 -18.22
C ASN A 4 5.81 6.40 -16.89
N ASP A 5 5.99 7.67 -16.55
CA ASP A 5 5.44 8.19 -15.30
C ASP A 5 3.94 8.50 -15.48
N VAL A 6 3.12 7.77 -14.78
CA VAL A 6 1.66 8.01 -14.75
C VAL A 6 1.39 9.19 -13.82
N ALA A 7 0.71 10.22 -14.35
CA ALA A 7 0.20 11.32 -13.56
C ALA A 7 -1.23 11.02 -13.09
N VAL A 8 -1.49 11.20 -11.81
CA VAL A 8 -2.81 11.00 -11.20
C VAL A 8 -3.11 12.13 -10.25
N THR A 9 -4.32 12.66 -10.30
CA THR A 9 -4.80 13.65 -9.32
C THR A 9 -6.07 13.14 -8.65
N TYR A 10 -6.06 13.12 -7.33
CA TYR A 10 -7.20 12.77 -6.50
C TYR A 10 -7.89 14.02 -5.97
N TRP A 11 -9.20 14.11 -6.14
CA TRP A 11 -10.01 15.13 -5.49
C TRP A 11 -10.44 14.63 -4.11
N MET A 12 -9.69 15.05 -3.08
CA MET A 12 -9.83 14.53 -1.72
C MET A 12 -11.19 14.86 -1.08
N ASN A 13 -11.80 15.99 -1.46
CA ASN A 13 -13.14 16.36 -0.96
C ASN A 13 -14.19 15.26 -1.25
N ARG A 14 -14.13 14.66 -2.45
CA ARG A 14 -15.03 13.55 -2.82
C ARG A 14 -14.69 12.25 -2.09
N LEU A 15 -13.41 11.99 -1.90
CA LEU A 15 -12.95 10.73 -1.31
C LEU A 15 -13.13 10.69 0.21
N GLN A 16 -13.00 11.84 0.87
CA GLN A 16 -12.99 11.92 2.34
C GLN A 16 -14.12 12.76 2.94
N GLY A 17 -15.08 13.23 2.15
CA GLY A 17 -16.18 14.04 2.63
C GLY A 17 -15.76 15.41 3.18
N ILE A 18 -14.66 15.98 2.66
CA ILE A 18 -14.17 17.30 3.07
C ILE A 18 -15.10 18.39 2.48
N ASP A 19 -15.33 19.47 3.23
CA ASP A 19 -16.12 20.61 2.83
C ASP A 19 -15.73 21.11 1.42
N PRO A 20 -16.65 21.16 0.44
CA PRO A 20 -16.36 21.60 -0.93
C PRO A 20 -15.84 23.03 -1.04
N SER A 21 -16.10 23.88 -0.05
CA SER A 21 -15.57 25.26 0.01
C SER A 21 -14.06 25.31 0.22
N LYS A 22 -13.45 24.19 0.60
CA LYS A 22 -12.02 24.03 0.84
C LYS A 22 -11.45 22.98 -0.11
N PRO A 23 -11.29 23.28 -1.41
CA PRO A 23 -10.85 22.29 -2.39
C PRO A 23 -9.45 21.77 -2.07
N LEU A 24 -9.30 20.45 -2.04
CA LEU A 24 -8.07 19.77 -1.72
C LEU A 24 -7.78 18.67 -2.76
N PHE A 25 -6.58 18.71 -3.32
CA PHE A 25 -6.10 17.76 -4.30
C PHE A 25 -4.78 17.13 -3.86
N VAL A 26 -4.59 15.87 -4.21
CA VAL A 26 -3.32 15.16 -4.11
C VAL A 26 -2.92 14.70 -5.50
N SER A 27 -1.78 15.18 -6.00
CA SER A 27 -1.29 14.84 -7.32
C SER A 27 0.02 14.05 -7.23
N LEU A 28 0.07 12.95 -7.96
CA LEU A 28 1.25 12.12 -8.16
C LEU A 28 1.81 12.45 -9.55
N ASN A 29 3.10 12.73 -9.62
CA ASN A 29 3.82 13.06 -10.86
C ASN A 29 3.08 14.10 -11.73
N PRO A 30 2.69 15.26 -11.19
CA PRO A 30 1.96 16.25 -11.98
C PRO A 30 2.80 16.69 -13.18
N PRO A 31 2.21 16.84 -14.39
CA PRO A 31 2.94 17.20 -15.60
C PRO A 31 3.39 18.67 -15.63
N PHE A 32 2.98 19.43 -14.65
CA PHE A 32 3.35 20.83 -14.43
C PHE A 32 3.69 21.07 -12.96
N GLU A 33 4.44 22.11 -12.66
CA GLU A 33 4.69 22.49 -11.27
C GLU A 33 3.48 23.27 -10.75
N PRO A 34 2.82 22.79 -9.66
CA PRO A 34 1.71 23.51 -9.04
C PRO A 34 2.15 24.87 -8.46
N ASP A 35 1.22 25.83 -8.38
CA ASP A 35 1.47 27.11 -7.74
C ASP A 35 1.91 26.93 -6.29
N ALA A 36 3.07 27.48 -5.96
CA ALA A 36 3.64 27.37 -4.61
C ALA A 36 2.73 28.00 -3.52
N ALA A 37 1.96 29.04 -3.87
CA ALA A 37 1.02 29.66 -2.94
C ALA A 37 -0.19 28.76 -2.61
N LEU A 38 -0.48 27.77 -3.47
CA LEU A 38 -1.58 26.81 -3.31
C LEU A 38 -1.06 25.42 -2.91
N THR A 39 0.24 25.26 -2.71
CA THR A 39 0.86 23.97 -2.38
C THR A 39 1.14 23.87 -0.90
N PHE A 40 0.45 22.97 -0.20
CA PHE A 40 0.66 22.70 1.22
C PHE A 40 1.92 21.88 1.49
N GLY A 41 2.32 21.05 0.56
CA GLY A 41 3.52 20.22 0.69
C GLY A 41 3.87 19.47 -0.59
N LYS A 42 5.16 19.18 -0.74
CA LYS A 42 5.73 18.38 -1.83
C LYS A 42 6.64 17.32 -1.24
N TYR A 43 6.39 16.08 -1.59
CA TYR A 43 7.07 14.92 -1.03
C TYR A 43 7.60 14.06 -2.17
N ILE A 44 8.81 13.54 -1.98
CA ILE A 44 9.39 12.54 -2.88
C ILE A 44 9.16 11.17 -2.24
N CYS A 45 8.41 10.31 -2.92
CA CYS A 45 8.12 8.97 -2.46
C CYS A 45 8.61 7.96 -3.50
N GLU A 46 9.28 6.92 -3.02
CA GLU A 46 9.57 5.75 -3.83
C GLU A 46 8.32 4.86 -3.89
N HIS A 47 7.85 4.59 -5.10
CA HIS A 47 6.63 3.79 -5.29
C HIS A 47 6.93 2.59 -6.18
N PRO A 48 6.51 1.36 -5.77
CA PRO A 48 6.71 0.17 -6.59
C PRO A 48 6.08 0.30 -7.97
N GLN A 49 6.80 -0.13 -9.00
CA GLN A 49 6.30 -0.18 -10.38
C GLN A 49 5.78 -1.59 -10.66
N TYR A 50 4.47 -1.72 -10.82
CA TYR A 50 3.80 -3.00 -11.09
C TYR A 50 3.80 -3.32 -12.58
N ASN A 51 4.84 -3.98 -13.05
CA ASN A 51 4.98 -4.49 -14.41
C ASN A 51 5.06 -6.03 -14.41
N ALA A 52 5.10 -6.63 -15.60
CA ALA A 52 5.14 -8.09 -15.73
C ALA A 52 6.35 -8.73 -15.02
N ALA A 53 7.50 -8.05 -15.01
CA ALA A 53 8.70 -8.53 -14.31
C ALA A 53 8.52 -8.49 -12.78
N ALA A 54 7.87 -7.44 -12.26
CA ALA A 54 7.56 -7.33 -10.82
C ALA A 54 6.62 -8.46 -10.39
N PHE A 55 5.53 -8.72 -11.12
CA PHE A 55 4.62 -9.83 -10.82
C PHE A 55 5.28 -11.21 -10.93
N ALA A 56 6.20 -11.39 -11.87
CA ALA A 56 6.98 -12.62 -11.95
C ALA A 56 7.92 -12.79 -10.75
N ALA A 57 8.54 -11.69 -10.29
CA ALA A 57 9.41 -11.69 -9.13
C ALA A 57 8.66 -11.96 -7.81
N GLN A 58 7.44 -11.43 -7.65
CA GLN A 58 6.60 -11.68 -6.48
C GLN A 58 6.36 -13.18 -6.25
N LYS A 59 6.12 -13.94 -7.34
CA LYS A 59 5.91 -15.39 -7.27
C LYS A 59 7.14 -16.16 -6.73
N ARG A 60 8.30 -15.53 -6.79
CA ARG A 60 9.58 -16.09 -6.33
C ARG A 60 10.00 -15.60 -4.95
N LEU A 61 9.19 -14.77 -4.30
CA LEU A 61 9.51 -14.21 -2.98
C LEU A 61 9.83 -15.30 -1.95
N GLY A 62 9.12 -16.43 -2.01
CA GLY A 62 9.39 -17.59 -1.13
C GLY A 62 10.82 -18.15 -1.22
N GLU A 63 11.53 -17.91 -2.33
CA GLU A 63 12.91 -18.38 -2.50
C GLU A 63 13.89 -17.64 -1.57
N ILE A 64 13.55 -16.45 -1.12
CA ILE A 64 14.40 -15.60 -0.27
C ILE A 64 13.87 -15.43 1.15
N GLN A 65 12.59 -15.76 1.42
CA GLN A 65 12.00 -15.67 2.75
C GLN A 65 12.75 -16.56 3.76
N GLY A 66 13.06 -16.00 4.93
CA GLY A 66 13.75 -16.66 6.02
C GLY A 66 15.25 -16.91 5.79
N ARG A 67 15.78 -16.61 4.61
CA ARG A 67 17.21 -16.76 4.33
C ARG A 67 18.02 -15.73 5.12
N ARG A 68 19.06 -16.17 5.80
CA ARG A 68 19.91 -15.33 6.65
C ARG A 68 19.11 -14.55 7.72
N ARG A 69 17.98 -15.12 8.17
CA ARG A 69 17.06 -14.49 9.12
C ARG A 69 16.41 -13.21 8.60
N ALA A 70 16.38 -12.98 7.29
CA ALA A 70 15.69 -11.85 6.65
C ALA A 70 14.34 -12.30 6.12
N TRP A 71 13.32 -11.49 6.40
CA TRP A 71 11.95 -11.71 5.96
C TRP A 71 11.43 -10.44 5.31
N PHE A 72 10.65 -10.59 4.27
CA PHE A 72 10.16 -9.50 3.44
C PHE A 72 8.63 -9.51 3.43
N CYS A 73 8.02 -8.37 3.76
CA CYS A 73 6.59 -8.16 3.65
C CYS A 73 6.29 -6.73 3.23
N GLY A 74 5.05 -6.47 2.86
CA GLY A 74 4.58 -5.16 2.46
C GLY A 74 3.57 -5.25 1.31
N ALA A 75 2.86 -4.17 1.04
CA ALA A 75 1.86 -4.10 -0.01
C ALA A 75 2.44 -4.41 -1.41
N TRP A 76 3.74 -4.15 -1.62
CA TRP A 76 4.45 -4.43 -2.86
C TRP A 76 4.57 -5.93 -3.21
N THR A 77 4.29 -6.83 -2.25
CA THR A 77 4.24 -8.29 -2.50
C THR A 77 2.96 -8.74 -3.20
N GLY A 78 1.98 -7.84 -3.32
CA GLY A 78 0.73 -8.01 -4.04
C GLY A 78 0.48 -6.88 -5.03
N TYR A 79 -0.70 -6.32 -5.02
CA TYR A 79 -1.11 -5.24 -5.92
C TYR A 79 -0.92 -3.83 -5.34
N GLY A 80 -0.39 -3.71 -4.13
CA GLY A 80 -0.12 -2.43 -3.48
C GLY A 80 -1.25 -1.92 -2.59
N PHE A 81 -2.26 -2.73 -2.30
CA PHE A 81 -3.36 -2.36 -1.42
C PHE A 81 -3.01 -2.62 0.06
N HIS A 82 -3.75 -1.98 0.97
CA HIS A 82 -3.57 -2.17 2.41
C HIS A 82 -3.72 -3.64 2.81
N GLU A 83 -4.68 -4.35 2.21
CA GLU A 83 -4.91 -5.77 2.46
C GLU A 83 -3.72 -6.65 2.03
N ASP A 84 -3.05 -6.31 0.93
CA ASP A 84 -1.82 -7.01 0.52
C ASP A 84 -0.72 -6.84 1.57
N GLY A 85 -0.59 -5.62 2.13
CA GLY A 85 0.35 -5.33 3.19
C GLY A 85 0.06 -6.12 4.46
N LEU A 86 -1.19 -6.11 4.90
CA LEU A 86 -1.64 -6.87 6.09
C LEU A 86 -1.39 -8.36 5.90
N ARG A 87 -1.87 -8.93 4.79
CA ARG A 87 -1.72 -10.36 4.48
C ARG A 87 -0.26 -10.78 4.51
N SER A 88 0.61 -10.06 3.81
CA SER A 88 2.04 -10.43 3.75
C SER A 88 2.73 -10.29 5.11
N GLY A 89 2.34 -9.31 5.92
CA GLY A 89 2.83 -9.16 7.30
C GLY A 89 2.41 -10.33 8.19
N LEU A 90 1.16 -10.78 8.07
CA LEU A 90 0.65 -11.94 8.77
C LEU A 90 1.36 -13.23 8.39
N GLU A 91 1.59 -13.45 7.08
CA GLU A 91 2.32 -14.62 6.59
C GLU A 91 3.73 -14.70 7.20
N VAL A 92 4.44 -13.58 7.27
CA VAL A 92 5.77 -13.51 7.91
C VAL A 92 5.66 -13.75 9.42
N ALA A 93 4.71 -13.12 10.11
CA ALA A 93 4.51 -13.28 11.53
C ALA A 93 4.20 -14.75 11.90
N GLN A 94 3.33 -15.40 11.13
CA GLN A 94 3.01 -16.82 11.30
C GLN A 94 4.22 -17.72 11.03
N ALA A 95 5.03 -17.42 10.01
CA ALA A 95 6.26 -18.15 9.74
C ALA A 95 7.28 -18.02 10.87
N LEU A 96 7.22 -16.93 11.64
CA LEU A 96 8.02 -16.71 12.86
C LEU A 96 7.38 -17.29 14.12
N GLY A 97 6.21 -17.95 14.01
CA GLY A 97 5.52 -18.61 15.13
C GLY A 97 4.52 -17.74 15.89
N ALA A 98 4.18 -16.56 15.35
CA ALA A 98 3.15 -15.72 15.96
C ALA A 98 1.74 -16.16 15.48
N THR A 99 0.75 -16.03 16.35
CA THR A 99 -0.67 -16.24 16.04
C THR A 99 -1.38 -14.88 16.12
N PRO A 100 -2.16 -14.47 15.09
CA PRO A 100 -2.96 -13.25 15.17
C PRO A 100 -3.97 -13.31 16.31
N PRO A 101 -4.15 -12.25 17.12
CA PRO A 101 -5.01 -12.28 18.30
C PRO A 101 -6.48 -12.54 17.97
N TRP A 102 -6.95 -12.22 16.78
CA TRP A 102 -8.32 -12.49 16.34
C TRP A 102 -8.57 -13.94 15.92
N GLN A 103 -7.54 -14.77 15.73
CA GLN A 103 -7.71 -16.21 15.52
C GLN A 103 -7.96 -16.97 16.85
N GLU A 104 -7.73 -16.33 17.97
CA GLU A 104 -8.00 -16.85 19.32
C GLU A 104 -9.37 -16.40 19.85
N LEU A 105 -10.14 -15.62 19.06
CA LEU A 105 -11.47 -15.20 19.47
C LEU A 105 -12.40 -16.42 19.63
N PRO A 106 -13.13 -16.53 20.74
CA PRO A 106 -14.15 -17.56 20.92
C PRO A 106 -15.15 -17.52 19.77
N ALA A 107 -15.63 -18.70 19.35
CA ALA A 107 -16.56 -18.84 18.23
C ALA A 107 -17.81 -17.94 18.35
N GLU A 108 -18.23 -17.61 19.57
CA GLU A 108 -19.34 -16.71 19.88
C GLU A 108 -19.13 -15.25 19.43
N LEU A 109 -17.87 -14.80 19.26
CA LEU A 109 -17.55 -13.46 18.79
C LEU A 109 -17.26 -13.42 17.28
N ALA A 110 -16.94 -14.55 16.67
CA ALA A 110 -16.75 -14.67 15.23
C ALA A 110 -18.10 -14.59 14.48
N GLU A 111 -19.17 -15.16 15.04
CA GLU A 111 -20.53 -15.09 14.47
C GLU A 111 -21.16 -13.67 14.53
N ALA A 112 -20.66 -12.79 15.38
CA ALA A 112 -21.17 -11.41 15.48
C ALA A 112 -20.52 -10.46 14.47
N ALA A 113 -19.53 -10.92 13.69
CA ALA A 113 -18.76 -10.12 12.72
C ALA A 113 -19.13 -10.42 11.26
N GLU A 114 -20.05 -11.37 10.99
CA GLU A 114 -20.67 -11.63 9.68
C GLU A 114 -21.99 -10.84 9.53
#